data_e3e8f6d5f91a5d8d4621ee56ecf255ee
#
_entry.id   e3e8f6d5f91a5d8d4621ee56ecf255ee
#
_cell.length_a   1.000
_cell.length_b   1.000
_cell.length_c   1.000
_cell.angle_alpha   90.00
_cell.angle_beta   90.00
_cell.angle_gamma   90.00
#
_symmetry.space_group_name_H-M   'P 1'
#
loop_
_entity.id
_entity.type
_entity.pdbx_description
1 polymer ?
#
loop_
_entity_poly.entity_id
_entity_poly.type
_entity_poly.pdbx_seq_one_letter_code
_entity_poly.pdbx_strand_id
1 'polypeptide(L)'
;VVPGYNTNIEHTVKAFTLPQDPTPDRLVVTVHFYDPYLFALQAKTHTWGRGAPGRDDWGQEEHVVAQFDLVQSTFVDRGVPVIIGEYGATHQAGYEDYRRYYLEYVTKAASDRGILPVYWDNGSRNSGGESFGLFDRRTGKVLHPKALEAMLRAATHDYTLADVAPPKPSR
;
A
#
# COMPACT_ATOMS: atom_id res chain seq x y z
N VAL A 1 -6.04 18.40 -0.11
CA VAL A 1 -5.91 17.08 0.55
C VAL A 1 -5.92 17.28 2.05
N VAL A 2 -6.73 16.51 2.77
CA VAL A 2 -6.93 16.67 4.22
C VAL A 2 -6.62 15.34 4.92
N PRO A 3 -5.61 15.30 5.80
CA PRO A 3 -5.29 14.10 6.57
C PRO A 3 -6.20 13.95 7.78
N GLY A 4 -6.56 12.73 8.12
CA GLY A 4 -7.03 12.39 9.46
C GLY A 4 -5.86 12.35 10.45
N TYR A 5 -6.16 12.13 11.74
CA TYR A 5 -5.14 12.10 12.78
C TYR A 5 -4.07 11.03 12.47
N ASN A 6 -2.81 11.47 12.39
CA ASN A 6 -1.65 10.65 12.09
C ASN A 6 -1.77 9.84 10.79
N THR A 7 -2.62 10.27 9.84
CA THR A 7 -2.95 9.54 8.59
C THR A 7 -3.39 8.08 8.78
N ASN A 8 -3.66 7.68 10.03
CA ASN A 8 -4.07 6.33 10.38
C ASN A 8 -5.53 6.08 9.95
N ILE A 9 -5.79 4.94 9.30
CA ILE A 9 -7.12 4.59 8.76
C ILE A 9 -8.16 4.52 9.87
N GLU A 10 -7.92 3.76 10.94
CA GLU A 10 -8.91 3.57 12.00
C GLU A 10 -9.25 4.85 12.74
N HIS A 11 -8.24 5.68 13.04
CA HIS A 11 -8.48 7.00 13.65
C HIS A 11 -9.25 7.92 12.71
N THR A 12 -8.92 7.89 11.41
CA THR A 12 -9.59 8.71 10.40
C THR A 12 -11.06 8.29 10.25
N VAL A 13 -11.33 7.01 10.10
CA VAL A 13 -12.70 6.49 9.97
C VAL A 13 -13.54 6.77 11.21
N LYS A 14 -12.94 6.65 12.41
CA LYS A 14 -13.66 6.80 13.69
C LYS A 14 -13.99 8.24 14.04
N ALA A 15 -13.11 9.18 13.79
CA ALA A 15 -13.19 10.51 14.40
C ALA A 15 -13.02 11.69 13.43
N PHE A 16 -12.71 11.44 12.17
CA PHE A 16 -12.46 12.52 11.22
C PHE A 16 -13.77 13.12 10.70
N THR A 17 -13.85 14.44 10.76
CA THR A 17 -14.93 15.21 10.14
C THR A 17 -14.33 16.07 9.03
N LEU A 18 -14.91 15.99 7.84
CA LEU A 18 -14.49 16.86 6.74
C LEU A 18 -14.70 18.33 7.11
N PRO A 19 -13.70 19.18 6.91
CA PRO A 19 -13.88 20.62 7.09
C PRO A 19 -14.90 21.15 6.09
N GLN A 20 -15.55 22.26 6.43
CA GLN A 20 -16.39 22.97 5.48
C GLN A 20 -15.53 23.65 4.43
N ASP A 21 -15.91 23.48 3.17
CA ASP A 21 -15.29 24.16 2.02
C ASP A 21 -16.39 24.90 1.25
N PRO A 22 -16.26 26.20 0.98
CA PRO A 22 -17.23 26.95 0.20
C PRO A 22 -17.27 26.50 -1.27
N THR A 23 -16.24 25.81 -1.75
CA THR A 23 -16.17 25.25 -3.10
C THR A 23 -16.50 23.75 -3.05
N PRO A 24 -17.57 23.29 -3.69
CA PRO A 24 -17.94 21.88 -3.69
C PRO A 24 -16.87 21.02 -4.37
N ASP A 25 -16.79 19.76 -3.94
CA ASP A 25 -15.98 18.69 -4.57
C ASP A 25 -14.48 19.00 -4.68
N ARG A 26 -13.92 19.74 -3.71
CA ARG A 26 -12.47 20.08 -3.68
C ARG A 26 -11.70 19.38 -2.57
N LEU A 27 -12.37 18.63 -1.72
CA LEU A 27 -11.72 17.94 -0.62
C LEU A 27 -11.38 16.50 -0.99
N VAL A 28 -10.19 16.08 -0.64
CA VAL A 28 -9.71 14.70 -0.78
C VAL A 28 -9.16 14.27 0.57
N VAL A 29 -9.61 13.16 1.10
CA VAL A 29 -9.09 12.57 2.33
C VAL A 29 -7.81 11.81 2.04
N THR A 30 -6.82 11.89 2.92
CA THR A 30 -5.60 11.08 2.81
C THR A 30 -5.37 10.25 4.06
N VAL A 31 -4.94 9.01 3.82
CA VAL A 31 -4.46 8.07 4.83
C VAL A 31 -3.12 7.49 4.37
N HIS A 32 -2.36 6.87 5.28
CA HIS A 32 -1.16 6.12 4.95
C HIS A 32 -1.36 4.65 5.30
N PHE A 33 -0.63 3.75 4.63
CA PHE A 33 -0.75 2.32 4.85
C PHE A 33 0.61 1.60 4.80
N TYR A 34 1.05 1.09 5.95
CA TYR A 34 2.31 0.35 6.09
C TYR A 34 2.15 -0.91 6.97
N ASP A 35 0.96 -1.50 6.95
CA ASP A 35 0.70 -2.71 7.75
C ASP A 35 1.08 -4.00 6.98
N PRO A 36 1.72 -4.97 7.64
CA PRO A 36 2.25 -4.93 8.99
C PRO A 36 3.57 -4.15 9.07
N TYR A 37 3.70 -3.33 10.08
CA TYR A 37 4.81 -2.40 10.26
C TYR A 37 6.21 -3.06 10.26
N LEU A 38 6.33 -4.25 10.84
CA LEU A 38 7.60 -4.99 10.90
C LEU A 38 8.08 -5.43 9.53
N PHE A 39 7.17 -5.76 8.62
CA PHE A 39 7.47 -6.09 7.22
C PHE A 39 7.65 -4.84 6.36
N ALA A 40 6.66 -3.95 6.38
CA ALA A 40 6.57 -2.85 5.42
C ALA A 40 7.61 -1.74 5.67
N LEU A 41 7.91 -1.43 6.93
CA LEU A 41 8.82 -0.33 7.29
C LEU A 41 10.16 -0.78 7.89
N GLN A 42 10.14 -1.74 8.82
CA GLN A 42 11.32 -2.03 9.65
C GLN A 42 12.23 -3.13 9.13
N ALA A 43 11.79 -3.94 8.16
CA ALA A 43 12.51 -5.12 7.67
C ALA A 43 12.89 -6.11 8.80
N LYS A 44 12.03 -6.23 9.82
CA LYS A 44 12.21 -7.22 10.91
C LYS A 44 11.54 -8.55 10.60
N THR A 45 10.47 -8.54 9.83
CA THR A 45 9.93 -9.70 9.12
C THR A 45 10.22 -9.57 7.63
N HIS A 46 10.49 -10.69 6.97
CA HIS A 46 10.95 -10.70 5.58
C HIS A 46 9.88 -11.20 4.61
N THR A 47 8.84 -11.79 5.15
CA THR A 47 7.79 -12.49 4.38
C THR A 47 6.42 -11.92 4.70
N TRP A 48 5.55 -11.95 3.71
CA TRP A 48 4.17 -11.52 3.82
C TRP A 48 3.27 -12.37 2.93
N GLY A 49 2.04 -12.56 3.38
CA GLY A 49 1.02 -13.25 2.62
C GLY A 49 0.71 -14.65 3.14
N ARG A 50 -0.42 -15.19 2.68
CA ARG A 50 -0.97 -16.48 3.12
C ARG A 50 0.04 -17.61 2.90
N GLY A 51 0.31 -18.34 3.97
CA GLY A 51 1.23 -19.48 3.94
C GLY A 51 2.71 -19.12 3.91
N ALA A 52 3.08 -17.85 3.95
CA ALA A 52 4.48 -17.44 4.00
C ALA A 52 5.11 -17.82 5.36
N PRO A 53 6.27 -18.47 5.37
CA PRO A 53 6.94 -18.86 6.62
C PRO A 53 7.47 -17.64 7.36
N GLY A 54 7.31 -17.58 8.69
CA GLY A 54 7.86 -16.49 9.51
C GLY A 54 7.23 -15.11 9.28
N ARG A 55 6.04 -15.06 8.69
CA ARG A 55 5.25 -13.83 8.55
C ARG A 55 4.71 -13.36 9.90
N ASP A 56 4.29 -12.10 9.95
CA ASP A 56 3.56 -11.58 11.10
C ASP A 56 2.19 -12.28 11.25
N ASP A 57 1.66 -12.34 12.48
CA ASP A 57 0.36 -12.94 12.75
C ASP A 57 -0.82 -12.06 12.29
N TRP A 58 -0.57 -10.75 12.08
CA TRP A 58 -1.57 -9.78 11.65
C TRP A 58 -1.08 -8.99 10.42
N GLY A 59 -1.93 -8.12 9.87
CA GLY A 59 -1.56 -7.25 8.76
C GLY A 59 -1.43 -7.98 7.42
N GLN A 60 -2.05 -9.15 7.30
CA GLN A 60 -2.05 -9.96 6.09
C GLN A 60 -3.18 -9.53 5.13
N GLU A 61 -3.45 -10.32 4.10
CA GLU A 61 -4.40 -9.99 3.03
C GLU A 61 -5.78 -9.57 3.56
N GLU A 62 -6.31 -10.31 4.52
CA GLU A 62 -7.62 -10.03 5.09
C GLU A 62 -7.65 -8.67 5.83
N HIS A 63 -6.54 -8.31 6.47
CA HIS A 63 -6.40 -7.01 7.12
C HIS A 63 -6.40 -5.87 6.10
N VAL A 64 -5.64 -6.01 5.00
CA VAL A 64 -5.63 -5.03 3.90
C VAL A 64 -7.04 -4.79 3.38
N VAL A 65 -7.78 -5.87 3.10
CA VAL A 65 -9.16 -5.81 2.62
C VAL A 65 -10.04 -5.09 3.64
N ALA A 66 -10.00 -5.49 4.91
CA ALA A 66 -10.83 -4.91 5.97
C ALA A 66 -10.56 -3.41 6.17
N GLN A 67 -9.29 -2.98 6.14
CA GLN A 67 -8.92 -1.57 6.29
C GLN A 67 -9.45 -0.72 5.11
N PHE A 68 -9.35 -1.24 3.89
CA PHE A 68 -9.81 -0.49 2.72
C PHE A 68 -11.34 -0.54 2.55
N ASP A 69 -12.03 -1.59 3.02
CA ASP A 69 -13.50 -1.62 3.12
C ASP A 69 -14.01 -0.53 4.09
N LEU A 70 -13.31 -0.31 5.21
CA LEU A 70 -13.64 0.77 6.14
C LEU A 70 -13.51 2.15 5.47
N VAL A 71 -12.43 2.37 4.71
CA VAL A 71 -12.21 3.63 3.97
C VAL A 71 -13.28 3.81 2.90
N GLN A 72 -13.54 2.78 2.11
CA GLN A 72 -14.54 2.81 1.05
C GLN A 72 -15.92 3.17 1.59
N SER A 73 -16.41 2.42 2.57
CA SER A 73 -17.77 2.64 3.12
C SER A 73 -17.92 3.96 3.87
N THR A 74 -16.83 4.48 4.45
CA THR A 74 -16.87 5.74 5.20
C THR A 74 -16.84 6.96 4.29
N PHE A 75 -16.06 6.92 3.20
CA PHE A 75 -15.76 8.08 2.37
C PHE A 75 -16.15 7.88 0.91
N VAL A 76 -15.61 6.88 0.23
CA VAL A 76 -15.75 6.71 -1.22
C VAL A 76 -17.20 6.51 -1.62
N ASP A 77 -17.94 5.63 -0.93
CA ASP A 77 -19.36 5.36 -1.19
C ASP A 77 -20.27 6.57 -0.91
N ARG A 78 -19.75 7.58 -0.23
CA ARG A 78 -20.41 8.86 0.03
C ARG A 78 -19.95 9.98 -0.90
N GLY A 79 -19.20 9.65 -1.95
CA GLY A 79 -18.70 10.61 -2.92
C GLY A 79 -17.48 11.42 -2.48
N VAL A 80 -16.82 11.05 -1.39
CA VAL A 80 -15.61 11.72 -0.91
C VAL A 80 -14.39 10.99 -1.46
N PRO A 81 -13.57 11.62 -2.33
CA PRO A 81 -12.37 10.99 -2.86
C PRO A 81 -11.34 10.72 -1.76
N VAL A 82 -10.66 9.56 -1.87
CA VAL A 82 -9.60 9.18 -0.94
C VAL A 82 -8.33 8.80 -1.69
N ILE A 83 -7.20 9.21 -1.14
CA ILE A 83 -5.88 8.73 -1.55
C ILE A 83 -5.20 8.01 -0.38
N ILE A 84 -4.46 6.96 -0.67
CA ILE A 84 -3.41 6.48 0.23
C ILE A 84 -2.18 7.31 -0.12
N GLY A 85 -1.93 8.39 0.64
CA GLY A 85 -0.87 9.36 0.35
C GLY A 85 0.52 8.78 0.45
N GLU A 86 0.65 7.72 1.24
CA GLU A 86 1.86 6.90 1.31
C GLU A 86 1.50 5.44 1.56
N TYR A 87 2.10 4.56 0.77
CA TYR A 87 2.19 3.14 1.07
C TYR A 87 3.48 2.57 0.46
N GLY A 88 3.91 1.43 0.96
CA GLY A 88 5.08 0.78 0.42
C GLY A 88 5.51 -0.42 1.25
N ALA A 89 6.51 -1.12 0.74
CA ALA A 89 7.26 -2.10 1.51
C ALA A 89 8.75 -1.91 1.23
N THR A 90 9.54 -1.96 2.29
CA THR A 90 10.99 -1.78 2.21
C THR A 90 11.63 -2.90 1.38
N HIS A 91 12.69 -2.56 0.65
CA HIS A 91 13.48 -3.55 -0.08
C HIS A 91 14.31 -4.40 0.87
N GLN A 92 14.20 -5.71 0.73
CA GLN A 92 14.96 -6.70 1.50
C GLN A 92 15.57 -7.69 0.51
N ALA A 93 16.90 -7.71 0.43
CA ALA A 93 17.64 -8.56 -0.51
C ALA A 93 17.33 -10.05 -0.25
N GLY A 94 16.94 -10.77 -1.31
CA GLY A 94 16.52 -12.16 -1.23
C GLY A 94 15.04 -12.39 -0.94
N TYR A 95 14.28 -11.32 -0.67
CA TYR A 95 12.84 -11.36 -0.38
C TYR A 95 11.99 -10.49 -1.31
N GLU A 96 12.53 -10.15 -2.47
CA GLU A 96 11.91 -9.24 -3.45
C GLU A 96 10.54 -9.72 -3.93
N ASP A 97 10.32 -11.03 -4.01
CA ASP A 97 9.03 -11.58 -4.45
C ASP A 97 7.91 -11.34 -3.42
N TYR A 98 8.22 -11.32 -2.12
CA TYR A 98 7.25 -10.93 -1.08
C TYR A 98 6.91 -9.44 -1.15
N ARG A 99 7.93 -8.58 -1.36
CA ARG A 99 7.72 -7.16 -1.61
C ARG A 99 6.83 -6.93 -2.82
N ARG A 100 7.13 -7.59 -3.95
CA ARG A 100 6.32 -7.53 -5.17
C ARG A 100 4.87 -7.92 -4.90
N TYR A 101 4.66 -9.04 -4.22
CA TYR A 101 3.34 -9.57 -3.91
C TYR A 101 2.54 -8.59 -3.04
N TYR A 102 3.15 -8.07 -1.98
CA TYR A 102 2.54 -7.05 -1.12
C TYR A 102 2.14 -5.80 -1.90
N LEU A 103 3.05 -5.25 -2.68
CA LEU A 103 2.80 -4.03 -3.46
C LEU A 103 1.68 -4.21 -4.47
N GLU A 104 1.66 -5.36 -5.16
CA GLU A 104 0.58 -5.70 -6.08
C GLU A 104 -0.76 -5.83 -5.38
N TYR A 105 -0.80 -6.56 -4.27
CA TYR A 105 -2.02 -6.82 -3.52
C TYR A 105 -2.62 -5.54 -2.93
N VAL A 106 -1.79 -4.71 -2.28
CA VAL A 106 -2.23 -3.44 -1.69
C VAL A 106 -2.72 -2.48 -2.78
N THR A 107 -1.98 -2.36 -3.90
CA THR A 107 -2.40 -1.52 -5.02
C THR A 107 -3.73 -1.97 -5.59
N LYS A 108 -3.89 -3.27 -5.83
CA LYS A 108 -5.13 -3.84 -6.38
C LYS A 108 -6.30 -3.65 -5.43
N ALA A 109 -6.10 -3.95 -4.14
CA ALA A 109 -7.13 -3.79 -3.12
C ALA A 109 -7.63 -2.35 -3.00
N ALA A 110 -6.73 -1.37 -3.08
CA ALA A 110 -7.08 0.05 -3.08
C ALA A 110 -7.82 0.47 -4.36
N SER A 111 -7.26 0.11 -5.52
CA SER A 111 -7.84 0.49 -6.82
C SER A 111 -9.24 -0.07 -7.03
N ASP A 112 -9.49 -1.32 -6.64
CA ASP A 112 -10.81 -1.96 -6.72
C ASP A 112 -11.88 -1.25 -5.87
N ARG A 113 -11.47 -0.45 -4.90
CA ARG A 113 -12.34 0.31 -4.00
C ARG A 113 -12.41 1.80 -4.34
N GLY A 114 -11.87 2.21 -5.49
CA GLY A 114 -11.85 3.61 -5.89
C GLY A 114 -10.92 4.49 -5.04
N ILE A 115 -9.97 3.88 -4.35
CA ILE A 115 -8.95 4.59 -3.55
C ILE A 115 -7.68 4.69 -4.39
N LEU A 116 -7.11 5.88 -4.53
CA LEU A 116 -5.88 6.10 -5.29
C LEU A 116 -4.63 5.85 -4.42
N PRO A 117 -3.86 4.79 -4.68
CA PRO A 117 -2.62 4.53 -3.94
C PRO A 117 -1.44 5.32 -4.53
N VAL A 118 -0.69 6.00 -3.65
CA VAL A 118 0.54 6.72 -4.01
C VAL A 118 1.72 6.04 -3.33
N TYR A 119 2.59 5.43 -4.15
CA TYR A 119 3.77 4.73 -3.63
C TYR A 119 4.79 5.72 -3.06
N TRP A 120 5.31 5.41 -1.87
CA TRP A 120 6.37 6.17 -1.22
C TRP A 120 7.74 5.75 -1.73
N ASP A 121 8.35 6.57 -2.60
CA ASP A 121 9.75 6.44 -3.04
C ASP A 121 10.62 7.48 -2.32
N ASN A 122 11.42 7.04 -1.35
CA ASN A 122 12.36 7.92 -0.64
C ASN A 122 13.74 8.02 -1.31
N GLY A 123 13.94 7.36 -2.46
CA GLY A 123 15.20 7.35 -3.20
C GLY A 123 16.29 6.47 -2.59
N SER A 124 16.03 5.78 -1.47
CA SER A 124 17.00 4.85 -0.88
C SER A 124 17.20 3.63 -1.75
N ARG A 125 18.45 3.31 -2.06
CA ARG A 125 18.84 2.13 -2.86
C ARG A 125 19.40 0.99 -1.99
N ASN A 126 19.29 1.13 -0.69
CA ASN A 126 19.80 0.16 0.28
C ASN A 126 18.87 -1.07 0.37
N SER A 127 19.22 -1.99 1.24
CA SER A 127 18.37 -3.08 1.71
C SER A 127 18.18 -2.94 3.22
N GLY A 128 16.98 -3.26 3.71
CA GLY A 128 16.62 -3.12 5.11
C GLY A 128 15.57 -2.03 5.35
N GLY A 129 15.40 -1.61 6.60
CA GLY A 129 14.38 -0.64 6.99
C GLY A 129 14.45 0.66 6.20
N GLU A 130 13.29 1.21 5.87
CA GLU A 130 13.12 2.47 5.14
C GLU A 130 13.83 2.52 3.77
N SER A 131 13.92 1.41 3.07
CA SER A 131 14.55 1.31 1.74
C SER A 131 13.47 1.17 0.66
N PHE A 132 12.89 2.28 0.23
CA PHE A 132 11.71 2.30 -0.66
C PHE A 132 12.02 2.66 -2.11
N GLY A 133 13.25 3.05 -2.46
CA GLY A 133 13.58 3.53 -3.80
C GLY A 133 13.24 2.52 -4.89
N LEU A 134 12.46 2.96 -5.88
CA LEU A 134 12.18 2.22 -7.12
C LEU A 134 13.09 2.66 -8.25
N PHE A 135 13.60 3.88 -8.17
CA PHE A 135 14.39 4.51 -9.22
C PHE A 135 15.73 5.00 -8.72
N ASP A 136 16.75 4.86 -9.53
CA ASP A 136 17.97 5.66 -9.38
C ASP A 136 17.67 7.08 -9.89
N ARG A 137 17.45 8.02 -8.97
CA ARG A 137 17.07 9.39 -9.29
C ARG A 137 18.13 10.14 -10.12
N ARG A 138 19.39 9.68 -10.09
CA ARG A 138 20.47 10.28 -10.87
C ARG A 138 20.45 9.87 -12.34
N THR A 139 20.01 8.63 -12.63
CA THR A 139 20.06 8.05 -13.97
C THR A 139 18.68 7.79 -14.58
N GLY A 140 17.62 7.85 -13.77
CA GLY A 140 16.27 7.45 -14.18
C GLY A 140 16.08 5.92 -14.29
N LYS A 141 17.11 5.12 -13.96
CA LYS A 141 17.04 3.66 -14.06
C LYS A 141 16.05 3.10 -13.05
N VAL A 142 15.18 2.19 -13.51
CA VAL A 142 14.32 1.39 -12.63
C VAL A 142 15.18 0.35 -11.91
N LEU A 143 15.17 0.38 -10.58
CA LEU A 143 15.93 -0.53 -9.73
C LEU A 143 15.18 -1.84 -9.48
N HIS A 144 13.86 -1.78 -9.34
CA HIS A 144 12.99 -2.91 -9.03
C HIS A 144 11.86 -3.05 -10.07
N PRO A 145 12.17 -3.47 -11.32
CA PRO A 145 11.19 -3.49 -12.41
C PRO A 145 10.00 -4.40 -12.13
N LYS A 146 10.20 -5.57 -11.51
CA LYS A 146 9.09 -6.48 -11.16
C LYS A 146 8.10 -5.85 -10.17
N ALA A 147 8.58 -5.06 -9.21
CA ALA A 147 7.72 -4.36 -8.26
C ALA A 147 6.92 -3.25 -8.95
N LEU A 148 7.57 -2.47 -9.81
CA LEU A 148 6.91 -1.42 -10.60
C LEU A 148 5.85 -2.00 -11.54
N GLU A 149 6.19 -3.04 -12.30
CA GLU A 149 5.27 -3.73 -13.20
C GLU A 149 4.04 -4.29 -12.46
N ALA A 150 4.25 -4.88 -11.27
CA ALA A 150 3.18 -5.40 -10.45
C ALA A 150 2.20 -4.31 -10.00
N MET A 151 2.70 -3.17 -9.54
CA MET A 151 1.86 -2.02 -9.17
C MET A 151 1.11 -1.44 -10.37
N LEU A 152 1.79 -1.26 -11.52
CA LEU A 152 1.16 -0.76 -12.74
C LEU A 152 0.06 -1.72 -13.22
N ARG A 153 0.33 -3.04 -13.22
CA ARG A 153 -0.68 -4.04 -13.55
C ARG A 153 -1.89 -3.96 -12.61
N ALA A 154 -1.65 -3.87 -11.31
CA ALA A 154 -2.68 -3.78 -10.30
C ALA A 154 -3.59 -2.55 -10.45
N ALA A 155 -3.02 -1.44 -10.89
CA ALA A 155 -3.75 -0.19 -11.10
C ALA A 155 -4.51 -0.10 -12.42
N THR A 156 -4.13 -0.89 -13.44
CA THR A 156 -4.62 -0.68 -14.82
C THR A 156 -5.29 -1.89 -15.48
N HIS A 157 -5.13 -3.10 -14.94
CA HIS A 157 -5.66 -4.32 -15.55
C HIS A 157 -6.87 -4.86 -14.80
N ASP A 158 -7.79 -5.44 -15.55
CA ASP A 158 -9.00 -6.08 -15.01
C ASP A 158 -8.68 -7.53 -14.61
N TYR A 159 -8.51 -7.76 -13.32
CA TYR A 159 -8.39 -9.06 -12.66
C TYR A 159 -8.77 -8.91 -11.17
N THR A 160 -8.97 -10.01 -10.46
CA THR A 160 -9.40 -9.97 -9.06
C THR A 160 -8.22 -10.13 -8.08
N LEU A 161 -8.44 -9.78 -6.81
CA LEU A 161 -7.45 -10.03 -5.76
C LEU A 161 -7.06 -11.52 -5.64
N ALA A 162 -7.97 -12.43 -6.00
CA ALA A 162 -7.68 -13.87 -5.99
C ALA A 162 -6.66 -14.29 -7.06
N ASP A 163 -6.52 -13.49 -8.11
CA ASP A 163 -5.56 -13.73 -9.20
C ASP A 163 -4.16 -13.20 -8.91
N VAL A 164 -3.99 -12.44 -7.82
CA VAL A 164 -2.67 -11.97 -7.37
C VAL A 164 -1.88 -13.16 -6.82
N ALA A 165 -0.84 -13.56 -7.55
CA ALA A 165 -0.09 -14.77 -7.24
C ALA A 165 0.90 -14.56 -6.08
N PRO A 166 0.74 -15.31 -4.95
CA PRO A 166 1.69 -15.26 -3.85
C PRO A 166 3.06 -15.81 -4.29
N PRO A 167 4.14 -15.44 -3.58
CA PRO A 167 5.45 -16.01 -3.82
C PRO A 167 5.43 -17.53 -3.64
N LYS A 168 6.13 -18.23 -4.53
CA LYS A 168 6.34 -19.66 -4.30
C LYS A 168 7.30 -19.83 -3.13
N PRO A 169 7.04 -20.76 -2.20
CA PRO A 169 8.00 -21.07 -1.14
C PRO A 169 9.35 -21.43 -1.80
N SER A 170 10.41 -20.79 -1.34
CA SER A 170 11.77 -21.21 -1.69
C SER A 170 11.96 -22.65 -1.20
N ARG A 171 12.38 -23.50 -2.10
CA ARG A 171 12.70 -24.91 -1.79
C ARG A 171 13.99 -24.98 -0.96
#